data_18c329f222d3c4f20bcafd1869d8037e
#
_entry.id   18c329f222d3c4f20bcafd1869d8037e
#
_cell.length_a   1.000
_cell.length_b   1.000
_cell.length_c   1.000
_cell.angle_alpha   90.00
_cell.angle_beta   90.00
_cell.angle_gamma   90.00
#
_symmetry.space_group_name_H-M   'P 1'
#
loop_
_entity.id
_entity.type
_entity.pdbx_description
1 polymer ?
#
loop_
_entity_poly.entity_id
_entity_poly.type
_entity_poly.pdbx_seq_one_letter_code
_entity_poly.pdbx_strand_id
1 'polypeptide(L)'
;MSDSKLLKKIQDYFCMVNGIYLSCLTKKDGVMTEVCQCNDKWKSMLTFIGEEKYEKLLLRLSDCRVENLIDEPLDKDYIRLYGLIVRVDNTHDIYWIIAAVIDEQMSNEERNLLPDGIIITSEARLNRTIEFLETMTRQLLITKRDEDAANEALSLIRKSDEEIKKQFHMLEAINSVIKLLEMDGSFTDMAQKALESAVTTIKLTGAFIIRKNVDGMHLDVIVSYGRKPFDTISITEVPFFTGK
;
A
#
# COMPACT_ATOMS: atom_id res chain seq x y z
N MET A 1 0.26 9.37 -1.95
CA MET A 1 -1.00 10.16 -2.13
C MET A 1 -2.11 9.13 -2.31
N SER A 2 -3.27 9.19 -1.63
CA SER A 2 -4.26 8.12 -1.77
C SER A 2 -4.85 8.13 -3.19
N ASP A 3 -5.13 6.96 -3.75
CA ASP A 3 -5.63 6.75 -5.12
C ASP A 3 -6.89 7.56 -5.39
N SER A 4 -7.75 7.69 -4.38
CA SER A 4 -8.97 8.49 -4.45
C SER A 4 -8.71 9.98 -4.75
N LYS A 5 -7.62 10.57 -4.25
CA LYS A 5 -7.28 11.99 -4.55
C LYS A 5 -6.85 12.19 -6.00
N LEU A 6 -6.15 11.20 -6.57
CA LEU A 6 -5.69 11.28 -7.95
C LEU A 6 -6.86 11.07 -8.92
N LEU A 7 -7.67 10.03 -8.68
CA LEU A 7 -8.87 9.76 -9.47
C LEU A 7 -9.86 10.93 -9.42
N LYS A 8 -10.01 11.58 -8.27
CA LYS A 8 -10.82 12.80 -8.15
C LYS A 8 -10.29 13.94 -9.02
N LYS A 9 -8.98 14.16 -9.05
CA LYS A 9 -8.39 15.20 -9.93
C LYS A 9 -8.65 14.91 -11.40
N ILE A 10 -8.57 13.64 -11.81
CA ILE A 10 -8.91 13.22 -13.17
C ILE A 10 -10.38 13.53 -13.45
N GLN A 11 -11.28 13.10 -12.58
CA GLN A 11 -12.71 13.34 -12.68
C GLN A 11 -13.01 14.83 -12.85
N ASP A 12 -12.50 15.66 -11.93
CA ASP A 12 -12.73 17.11 -11.94
C ASP A 12 -12.19 17.77 -13.22
N TYR A 13 -10.98 17.38 -13.66
CA TYR A 13 -10.36 17.90 -14.87
C TYR A 13 -11.20 17.57 -16.12
N PHE A 14 -11.58 16.29 -16.28
CA PHE A 14 -12.34 15.86 -17.44
C PHE A 14 -13.75 16.47 -17.49
N CYS A 15 -14.42 16.57 -16.34
CA CYS A 15 -15.71 17.24 -16.26
C CYS A 15 -15.63 18.72 -16.64
N MET A 16 -14.56 19.41 -16.22
CA MET A 16 -14.41 20.84 -16.47
C MET A 16 -14.00 21.14 -17.92
N VAL A 17 -13.06 20.36 -18.47
CA VAL A 17 -12.43 20.67 -19.78
C VAL A 17 -13.23 20.09 -20.94
N ASN A 18 -13.80 18.88 -20.79
CA ASN A 18 -14.40 18.16 -21.92
C ASN A 18 -15.93 18.22 -21.99
N GLY A 19 -16.57 18.84 -21.01
CA GLY A 19 -18.03 18.96 -21.02
C GLY A 19 -18.77 17.63 -20.86
N ILE A 20 -18.15 16.71 -20.09
CA ILE A 20 -18.74 15.42 -19.77
C ILE A 20 -18.95 15.29 -18.25
N TYR A 21 -19.80 14.38 -17.87
CA TYR A 21 -20.09 14.05 -16.49
C TYR A 21 -19.48 12.70 -16.17
N LEU A 22 -18.68 12.62 -15.09
CA LEU A 22 -17.97 11.42 -14.69
C LEU A 22 -18.29 11.03 -13.26
N SER A 23 -18.44 9.72 -13.04
CA SER A 23 -18.37 9.11 -11.73
C SER A 23 -17.34 7.98 -11.74
N CYS A 24 -16.51 7.90 -10.70
CA CYS A 24 -15.49 6.89 -10.56
C CYS A 24 -15.87 5.89 -9.48
N LEU A 25 -15.86 4.61 -9.82
CA LEU A 25 -16.23 3.52 -8.94
C LEU A 25 -15.13 2.44 -8.92
N THR A 26 -15.11 1.68 -7.83
CA THR A 26 -14.32 0.43 -7.70
C THR A 26 -15.26 -0.68 -7.28
N LYS A 27 -14.88 -1.92 -7.58
CA LYS A 27 -15.60 -3.10 -7.10
C LYS A 27 -14.84 -3.71 -5.93
N LYS A 28 -15.48 -3.75 -4.76
CA LYS A 28 -14.94 -4.38 -3.57
C LYS A 28 -15.96 -5.40 -3.04
N ASP A 29 -15.49 -6.63 -2.83
CA ASP A 29 -16.34 -7.73 -2.34
C ASP A 29 -17.64 -7.93 -3.16
N GLY A 30 -17.56 -7.70 -4.47
CA GLY A 30 -18.71 -7.81 -5.38
C GLY A 30 -19.59 -6.56 -5.45
N VAL A 31 -19.37 -5.57 -4.59
CA VAL A 31 -20.17 -4.34 -4.52
C VAL A 31 -19.43 -3.19 -5.20
N MET A 32 -20.15 -2.46 -6.07
CA MET A 32 -19.66 -1.23 -6.68
C MET A 32 -19.71 -0.10 -5.66
N THR A 33 -18.56 0.52 -5.38
CA THR A 33 -18.45 1.63 -4.43
C THR A 33 -17.85 2.85 -5.10
N GLU A 34 -18.38 4.02 -4.78
CA GLU A 34 -17.88 5.29 -5.29
C GLU A 34 -16.52 5.62 -4.67
N VAL A 35 -15.53 5.94 -5.53
CA VAL A 35 -14.17 6.31 -5.11
C VAL A 35 -14.07 7.78 -4.78
N CYS A 36 -14.80 8.62 -5.51
CA CYS A 36 -14.83 10.06 -5.34
C CYS A 36 -16.27 10.53 -5.27
N GLN A 37 -16.53 11.51 -4.41
CA GLN A 37 -17.86 12.15 -4.36
C GLN A 37 -18.14 12.85 -5.68
N CYS A 38 -19.30 12.53 -6.25
CA CYS A 38 -19.85 13.23 -7.40
C CYS A 38 -20.06 14.71 -7.05
N ASN A 39 -19.79 15.58 -8.01
CA ASN A 39 -20.14 16.99 -7.87
C ASN A 39 -21.68 17.20 -8.06
N ASP A 40 -22.17 18.37 -7.71
CA ASP A 40 -23.61 18.67 -7.82
C ASP A 40 -24.12 18.58 -9.28
N LYS A 41 -23.26 18.84 -10.27
CA LYS A 41 -23.58 18.70 -11.70
C LYS A 41 -23.84 17.24 -12.09
N TRP A 42 -23.09 16.29 -11.49
CA TRP A 42 -23.35 14.88 -11.69
C TRP A 42 -24.72 14.45 -11.15
N LYS A 43 -25.08 14.92 -9.96
CA LYS A 43 -26.40 14.65 -9.37
C LYS A 43 -27.53 15.17 -10.25
N SER A 44 -27.39 16.37 -10.79
CA SER A 44 -28.36 16.94 -11.72
C SER A 44 -28.46 16.09 -13.00
N MET A 45 -27.34 15.60 -13.50
CA MET A 45 -27.30 14.74 -14.68
C MET A 45 -27.94 13.36 -14.40
N LEU A 46 -27.70 12.76 -13.24
CA LEU A 46 -28.38 11.52 -12.82
C LEU A 46 -29.89 11.65 -12.77
N THR A 47 -30.38 12.74 -12.22
CA THR A 47 -31.82 13.03 -12.19
C THR A 47 -32.37 13.14 -13.62
N PHE A 48 -31.61 13.66 -14.56
CA PHE A 48 -31.99 13.82 -15.95
C PHE A 48 -31.95 12.51 -16.76
N ILE A 49 -30.99 11.60 -16.46
CA ILE A 49 -30.86 10.26 -17.05
C ILE A 49 -31.94 9.30 -16.50
N GLY A 50 -32.25 9.39 -15.21
CA GLY A 50 -33.10 8.50 -14.45
C GLY A 50 -32.29 7.42 -13.71
N GLU A 51 -32.66 7.17 -12.46
CA GLU A 51 -31.97 6.22 -11.58
C GLU A 51 -32.01 4.79 -12.12
N GLU A 52 -33.11 4.37 -12.72
CA GLU A 52 -33.28 3.01 -13.28
C GLU A 52 -32.22 2.68 -14.35
N LYS A 53 -31.96 3.62 -15.27
CA LYS A 53 -30.96 3.44 -16.34
C LYS A 53 -29.54 3.39 -15.76
N TYR A 54 -29.28 4.21 -14.74
CA TYR A 54 -28.01 4.20 -14.04
C TYR A 54 -27.75 2.88 -13.31
N GLU A 55 -28.72 2.37 -12.56
CA GLU A 55 -28.64 1.09 -11.87
C GLU A 55 -28.45 -0.08 -12.85
N LYS A 56 -29.16 -0.06 -13.98
CA LYS A 56 -29.01 -1.06 -15.03
C LYS A 56 -27.60 -1.08 -15.60
N LEU A 57 -27.00 0.10 -15.85
CA LEU A 57 -25.60 0.19 -16.27
C LEU A 57 -24.66 -0.36 -15.21
N LEU A 58 -24.87 -0.06 -13.92
CA LEU A 58 -24.05 -0.60 -12.82
C LEU A 58 -24.09 -2.13 -12.78
N LEU A 59 -25.26 -2.75 -12.95
CA LEU A 59 -25.40 -4.19 -12.99
C LEU A 59 -24.61 -4.78 -14.18
N ARG A 60 -24.75 -4.20 -15.37
CA ARG A 60 -24.02 -4.65 -16.55
C ARG A 60 -22.48 -4.51 -16.38
N LEU A 61 -22.03 -3.42 -15.78
CA LEU A 61 -20.62 -3.20 -15.47
C LEU A 61 -20.10 -4.26 -14.47
N SER A 62 -20.91 -4.58 -13.47
CA SER A 62 -20.50 -5.54 -12.43
C SER A 62 -20.31 -6.96 -13.00
N ASP A 63 -21.07 -7.34 -14.03
CA ASP A 63 -21.07 -8.67 -14.63
C ASP A 63 -20.17 -8.79 -15.87
N CYS A 64 -19.74 -7.65 -16.42
CA CYS A 64 -18.99 -7.63 -17.67
C CYS A 64 -17.55 -8.09 -17.48
N ARG A 65 -17.15 -9.14 -18.21
CA ARG A 65 -15.79 -9.70 -18.18
C ARG A 65 -14.97 -9.43 -19.44
N VAL A 66 -15.61 -9.11 -20.54
CA VAL A 66 -14.99 -9.08 -21.87
C VAL A 66 -14.87 -7.67 -22.42
N GLU A 67 -15.95 -6.89 -22.37
CA GLU A 67 -15.99 -5.56 -22.93
C GLU A 67 -15.39 -4.53 -21.96
N ASN A 68 -14.66 -3.54 -22.50
CA ASN A 68 -14.15 -2.43 -21.72
C ASN A 68 -15.08 -1.21 -21.73
N LEU A 69 -15.93 -1.10 -22.74
CA LEU A 69 -16.88 -0.01 -22.90
C LEU A 69 -18.29 -0.57 -23.09
N ILE A 70 -19.21 -0.16 -22.25
CA ILE A 70 -20.63 -0.55 -22.30
C ILE A 70 -21.42 0.70 -22.62
N ASP A 71 -22.20 0.68 -23.70
CA ASP A 71 -23.20 1.70 -24.02
C ASP A 71 -24.55 1.29 -23.43
N GLU A 72 -25.16 2.17 -22.63
CA GLU A 72 -26.51 1.98 -22.11
C GLU A 72 -27.48 2.86 -22.90
N PRO A 73 -28.36 2.28 -23.70
CA PRO A 73 -29.30 3.04 -24.52
C PRO A 73 -30.28 3.82 -23.63
N LEU A 74 -30.44 5.09 -23.95
CA LEU A 74 -31.39 5.99 -23.30
C LEU A 74 -32.56 6.31 -24.23
N ASP A 75 -33.66 6.77 -23.66
CA ASP A 75 -34.87 7.12 -24.41
C ASP A 75 -34.69 8.41 -25.24
N LYS A 76 -33.63 9.17 -24.95
CA LYS A 76 -33.28 10.41 -25.65
C LYS A 76 -31.97 10.23 -26.40
N ASP A 77 -32.00 10.26 -27.70
CA ASP A 77 -30.84 9.99 -28.59
C ASP A 77 -29.69 10.98 -28.39
N TYR A 78 -29.96 12.17 -27.89
CA TYR A 78 -28.94 13.17 -27.62
C TYR A 78 -28.23 13.02 -26.28
N ILE A 79 -28.60 12.02 -25.47
CA ILE A 79 -27.91 11.70 -24.22
C ILE A 79 -27.16 10.38 -24.40
N ARG A 80 -25.89 10.36 -24.02
CA ARG A 80 -25.05 9.16 -23.98
C ARG A 80 -24.74 8.82 -22.53
N LEU A 81 -24.82 7.53 -22.23
CA LEU A 81 -24.45 6.95 -20.95
C LEU A 81 -23.56 5.72 -21.18
N TYR A 82 -22.29 5.86 -20.82
CA TYR A 82 -21.31 4.80 -20.98
C TYR A 82 -20.77 4.33 -19.63
N GLY A 83 -20.45 3.05 -19.56
CA GLY A 83 -19.61 2.46 -18.54
C GLY A 83 -18.28 2.04 -19.12
N LEU A 84 -17.18 2.61 -18.65
CA LEU A 84 -15.81 2.27 -19.06
C LEU A 84 -15.11 1.49 -17.95
N ILE A 85 -14.57 0.32 -18.30
CA ILE A 85 -13.81 -0.53 -17.38
C ILE A 85 -12.33 -0.44 -17.73
N VAL A 86 -11.52 0.04 -16.82
CA VAL A 86 -10.06 0.08 -16.98
C VAL A 86 -9.43 -1.00 -16.12
N ARG A 87 -8.92 -2.05 -16.78
CA ARG A 87 -8.25 -3.20 -16.16
C ARG A 87 -6.76 -3.08 -16.35
N VAL A 88 -6.00 -3.25 -15.28
CA VAL A 88 -4.53 -3.28 -15.32
C VAL A 88 -4.00 -4.65 -14.89
N ASP A 89 -4.67 -5.26 -13.92
CA ASP A 89 -4.38 -6.60 -13.42
C ASP A 89 -5.68 -7.29 -13.00
N ASN A 90 -5.58 -8.49 -12.45
CA ASN A 90 -6.76 -9.25 -12.02
C ASN A 90 -7.34 -8.78 -10.67
N THR A 91 -6.77 -7.76 -10.05
CA THR A 91 -7.08 -7.37 -8.67
C THR A 91 -7.70 -5.98 -8.52
N HIS A 92 -7.47 -5.08 -9.48
CA HIS A 92 -7.89 -3.68 -9.35
C HIS A 92 -8.47 -3.14 -10.67
N ASP A 93 -9.80 -3.21 -10.77
CA ASP A 93 -10.53 -2.58 -11.85
C ASP A 93 -11.05 -1.19 -11.41
N ILE A 94 -10.89 -0.21 -12.28
CA ILE A 94 -11.52 1.11 -12.14
C ILE A 94 -12.66 1.20 -13.13
N TYR A 95 -13.81 1.64 -12.64
CA TYR A 95 -15.02 1.79 -13.43
C TYR A 95 -15.35 3.29 -13.53
N TRP A 96 -15.47 3.79 -14.75
CA TRP A 96 -15.94 5.13 -15.01
C TRP A 96 -17.34 5.07 -15.57
N ILE A 97 -18.26 5.84 -15.00
CA ILE A 97 -19.53 6.12 -15.62
C ILE A 97 -19.44 7.48 -16.25
N ILE A 98 -19.76 7.54 -17.53
CA ILE A 98 -19.59 8.72 -18.38
C ILE A 98 -20.96 9.09 -18.93
N ALA A 99 -21.42 10.30 -18.66
CA ALA A 99 -22.63 10.84 -19.26
C ALA A 99 -22.31 12.11 -20.04
N ALA A 100 -22.96 12.29 -21.18
CA ALA A 100 -22.77 13.44 -22.03
C ALA A 100 -24.07 13.80 -22.77
N VAL A 101 -24.23 15.07 -23.09
CA VAL A 101 -25.29 15.58 -23.96
C VAL A 101 -24.65 15.94 -25.30
N ILE A 102 -25.16 15.37 -26.39
CA ILE A 102 -24.59 15.46 -27.74
C ILE A 102 -25.32 16.51 -28.57
N ASP A 103 -24.56 17.48 -29.05
CA ASP A 103 -25.10 18.61 -29.82
C ASP A 103 -25.73 18.20 -31.14
N GLU A 104 -25.04 17.33 -31.89
CA GLU A 104 -25.43 16.93 -33.25
C GLU A 104 -26.77 16.19 -33.33
N GLN A 105 -27.23 15.67 -32.21
CA GLN A 105 -28.45 14.84 -32.15
C GLN A 105 -29.64 15.58 -31.52
N MET A 106 -29.50 16.86 -31.20
CA MET A 106 -30.47 17.64 -30.45
C MET A 106 -31.18 18.68 -31.32
N SER A 107 -32.49 18.70 -31.23
CA SER A 107 -33.30 19.77 -31.82
C SER A 107 -33.23 21.07 -31.01
N ASN A 108 -33.64 22.20 -31.60
CA ASN A 108 -33.69 23.47 -30.91
C ASN A 108 -34.70 23.45 -29.73
N GLU A 109 -35.76 22.68 -29.83
CA GLU A 109 -36.79 22.55 -28.77
C GLU A 109 -36.19 21.79 -27.58
N GLU A 110 -35.50 20.72 -27.83
CA GLU A 110 -34.84 19.92 -26.78
C GLU A 110 -33.72 20.69 -26.09
N ARG A 111 -32.99 21.54 -26.83
CA ARG A 111 -31.96 22.42 -26.26
C ARG A 111 -32.54 23.40 -25.24
N ASN A 112 -33.75 23.89 -25.45
CA ASN A 112 -34.44 24.79 -24.54
C ASN A 112 -35.01 24.07 -23.30
N LEU A 113 -35.12 22.73 -23.34
CA LEU A 113 -35.58 21.88 -22.23
C LEU A 113 -34.44 21.40 -21.31
N LEU A 114 -33.18 21.68 -21.69
CA LEU A 114 -32.07 21.30 -20.84
C LEU A 114 -32.02 22.16 -19.58
N PRO A 115 -31.72 21.54 -18.42
CA PRO A 115 -31.45 22.28 -17.19
C PRO A 115 -30.30 23.25 -17.34
N ASP A 116 -30.36 24.38 -16.65
CA ASP A 116 -29.28 25.37 -16.65
C ASP A 116 -27.96 24.77 -16.21
N GLY A 117 -26.91 25.11 -16.96
CA GLY A 117 -25.54 24.69 -16.66
C GLY A 117 -25.17 23.29 -17.14
N ILE A 118 -26.04 22.59 -17.88
CA ILE A 118 -25.64 21.37 -18.60
C ILE A 118 -24.70 21.75 -19.74
N ILE A 119 -23.57 21.05 -19.81
CA ILE A 119 -22.57 21.27 -20.85
C ILE A 119 -22.85 20.28 -21.99
N ILE A 120 -22.88 20.82 -23.21
CA ILE A 120 -23.11 20.08 -24.43
C ILE A 120 -21.75 19.80 -25.09
N THR A 121 -21.57 18.60 -25.65
CA THR A 121 -20.34 18.22 -26.35
C THR A 121 -20.66 17.59 -27.73
N SER A 122 -19.67 17.44 -28.57
CA SER A 122 -19.82 16.70 -29.83
C SER A 122 -19.50 15.22 -29.62
N GLU A 123 -20.11 14.36 -30.44
CA GLU A 123 -19.85 12.92 -30.41
C GLU A 123 -18.37 12.58 -30.65
N ALA A 124 -17.74 13.25 -31.61
CA ALA A 124 -16.33 13.12 -31.90
C ALA A 124 -15.43 13.50 -30.68
N ARG A 125 -15.81 14.53 -29.95
CA ARG A 125 -15.10 14.95 -28.74
C ARG A 125 -15.31 13.97 -27.60
N LEU A 126 -16.52 13.44 -27.44
CA LEU A 126 -16.84 12.43 -26.43
C LEU A 126 -15.99 11.17 -26.63
N ASN A 127 -15.93 10.63 -27.85
CA ASN A 127 -15.16 9.43 -28.18
C ASN A 127 -13.66 9.62 -27.89
N ARG A 128 -13.06 10.72 -28.30
CA ARG A 128 -11.65 11.05 -27.98
C ARG A 128 -11.42 11.17 -26.49
N THR A 129 -12.39 11.71 -25.76
CA THR A 129 -12.31 11.87 -24.30
C THR A 129 -12.34 10.53 -23.60
N ILE A 130 -13.17 9.58 -24.05
CA ILE A 130 -13.23 8.22 -23.53
C ILE A 130 -11.89 7.50 -23.74
N GLU A 131 -11.33 7.52 -24.96
CA GLU A 131 -10.04 6.92 -25.28
C GLU A 131 -8.90 7.52 -24.42
N PHE A 132 -8.92 8.83 -24.24
CA PHE A 132 -7.91 9.52 -23.43
C PHE A 132 -8.07 9.21 -21.94
N LEU A 133 -9.30 9.14 -21.43
CA LEU A 133 -9.61 8.77 -20.05
C LEU A 133 -9.13 7.33 -19.75
N GLU A 134 -9.40 6.39 -20.67
CA GLU A 134 -8.93 5.02 -20.55
C GLU A 134 -7.39 4.97 -20.48
N THR A 135 -6.73 5.62 -21.43
CA THR A 135 -5.27 5.63 -21.52
C THR A 135 -4.63 6.24 -20.27
N MET A 136 -5.11 7.40 -19.85
CA MET A 136 -4.61 8.06 -18.63
C MET A 136 -4.82 7.23 -17.39
N THR A 137 -6.03 6.67 -17.21
CA THR A 137 -6.33 5.85 -16.04
C THR A 137 -5.45 4.60 -16.00
N ARG A 138 -5.29 3.92 -17.13
CA ARG A 138 -4.42 2.75 -17.28
C ARG A 138 -2.97 3.09 -16.92
N GLN A 139 -2.43 4.18 -17.47
CA GLN A 139 -1.06 4.61 -17.22
C GLN A 139 -0.82 4.94 -15.73
N LEU A 140 -1.78 5.61 -15.11
CA LEU A 140 -1.69 5.93 -13.68
C LEU A 140 -1.69 4.69 -12.79
N LEU A 141 -2.54 3.71 -13.10
CA LEU A 141 -2.59 2.44 -12.35
C LEU A 141 -1.29 1.65 -12.50
N ILE A 142 -0.71 1.61 -13.71
CA ILE A 142 0.59 0.96 -13.95
C ILE A 142 1.69 1.66 -13.16
N THR A 143 1.79 2.99 -13.26
CA THR A 143 2.82 3.77 -12.55
C THR A 143 2.72 3.56 -11.04
N LYS A 144 1.50 3.52 -10.51
CA LYS A 144 1.30 3.30 -9.09
C LYS A 144 1.73 1.90 -8.65
N ARG A 145 1.34 0.88 -9.39
CA ARG A 145 1.78 -0.49 -9.10
C ARG A 145 3.30 -0.60 -9.05
N ASP A 146 3.98 0.05 -10.00
CA ASP A 146 5.43 0.03 -10.09
C ASP A 146 6.07 0.81 -8.91
N GLU A 147 5.45 1.90 -8.46
CA GLU A 147 5.84 2.65 -7.25
C GLU A 147 5.67 1.79 -5.98
N ASP A 148 4.54 1.10 -5.84
CA ASP A 148 4.26 0.24 -4.69
C ASP A 148 5.25 -0.95 -4.65
N ALA A 149 5.54 -1.59 -5.78
CA ALA A 149 6.55 -2.65 -5.89
C ALA A 149 7.97 -2.16 -5.53
N ALA A 150 8.35 -0.96 -5.99
CA ALA A 150 9.63 -0.34 -5.64
C ALA A 150 9.73 -0.04 -4.13
N ASN A 151 8.66 0.47 -3.53
CA ASN A 151 8.61 0.73 -2.08
C ASN A 151 8.71 -0.55 -1.25
N GLU A 152 8.06 -1.63 -1.68
CA GLU A 152 8.19 -2.95 -1.05
C GLU A 152 9.62 -3.48 -1.13
N ALA A 153 10.24 -3.41 -2.31
CA ALA A 153 11.64 -3.80 -2.51
C ALA A 153 12.60 -2.99 -1.62
N LEU A 154 12.42 -1.68 -1.52
CA LEU A 154 13.20 -0.82 -0.62
C LEU A 154 13.02 -1.19 0.85
N SER A 155 11.81 -1.56 1.26
CA SER A 155 11.54 -2.04 2.62
C SER A 155 12.29 -3.34 2.93
N LEU A 156 12.32 -4.28 1.98
CA LEU A 156 13.08 -5.54 2.12
C LEU A 156 14.58 -5.30 2.18
N ILE A 157 15.12 -4.42 1.34
CA ILE A 157 16.54 -4.02 1.37
C ILE A 157 16.91 -3.44 2.73
N ARG A 158 16.11 -2.52 3.27
CA ARG A 158 16.37 -1.92 4.60
C ARG A 158 16.41 -2.98 5.71
N LYS A 159 15.47 -3.93 5.70
CA LYS A 159 15.47 -5.03 6.69
C LYS A 159 16.72 -5.90 6.56
N SER A 160 17.13 -6.21 5.33
CA SER A 160 18.37 -6.97 5.08
C SER A 160 19.62 -6.22 5.55
N ASP A 161 19.71 -4.92 5.29
CA ASP A 161 20.81 -4.07 5.78
C ASP A 161 20.91 -4.04 7.31
N GLU A 162 19.78 -3.96 8.00
CA GLU A 162 19.74 -4.01 9.46
C GLU A 162 20.25 -5.36 10.00
N GLU A 163 19.88 -6.45 9.35
CA GLU A 163 20.32 -7.79 9.71
C GLU A 163 21.83 -7.97 9.47
N ILE A 164 22.33 -7.51 8.34
CA ILE A 164 23.78 -7.52 8.01
C ILE A 164 24.56 -6.69 9.06
N LYS A 165 24.07 -5.52 9.45
CA LYS A 165 24.71 -4.71 10.49
C LYS A 165 24.78 -5.42 11.84
N LYS A 166 23.70 -6.12 12.23
CA LYS A 166 23.73 -6.95 13.46
C LYS A 166 24.76 -8.07 13.40
N GLN A 167 24.81 -8.78 12.27
CA GLN A 167 25.81 -9.85 12.06
C GLN A 167 27.24 -9.31 12.07
N PHE A 168 27.46 -8.15 11.44
CA PHE A 168 28.77 -7.48 11.44
C PHE A 168 29.22 -7.14 12.87
N HIS A 169 28.36 -6.51 13.67
CA HIS A 169 28.68 -6.21 15.07
C HIS A 169 28.94 -7.46 15.90
N MET A 170 28.21 -8.55 15.65
CA MET A 170 28.46 -9.82 16.31
C MET A 170 29.85 -10.39 15.94
N LEU A 171 30.24 -10.33 14.67
CA LEU A 171 31.55 -10.76 14.21
C LEU A 171 32.67 -9.89 14.79
N GLU A 172 32.50 -8.59 14.87
CA GLU A 172 33.46 -7.68 15.53
C GLU A 172 33.66 -8.05 17.01
N ALA A 173 32.56 -8.34 17.72
CA ALA A 173 32.63 -8.79 19.11
C ALA A 173 33.40 -10.11 19.25
N ILE A 174 33.11 -11.09 18.40
CA ILE A 174 33.81 -12.38 18.39
C ILE A 174 35.32 -12.19 18.10
N ASN A 175 35.65 -11.39 17.09
CA ASN A 175 37.06 -11.11 16.74
C ASN A 175 37.80 -10.41 17.89
N SER A 176 37.13 -9.51 18.60
CA SER A 176 37.71 -8.83 19.78
C SER A 176 37.98 -9.83 20.90
N VAL A 177 37.07 -10.79 21.14
CA VAL A 177 37.27 -11.85 22.11
C VAL A 177 38.46 -12.77 21.71
N ILE A 178 38.53 -13.18 20.44
CA ILE A 178 39.62 -14.01 19.93
C ILE A 178 40.98 -13.33 20.15
N LYS A 179 41.11 -12.04 19.77
CA LYS A 179 42.34 -11.27 19.98
C LYS A 179 42.76 -11.20 21.46
N LEU A 180 41.81 -11.11 22.38
CA LEU A 180 42.07 -11.08 23.80
C LEU A 180 42.54 -12.45 24.33
N LEU A 181 42.04 -13.56 23.74
CA LEU A 181 42.49 -14.92 24.10
C LEU A 181 43.90 -15.27 23.59
N GLU A 182 44.41 -14.54 22.59
CA GLU A 182 45.78 -14.69 22.05
C GLU A 182 46.82 -13.91 22.90
N MET A 183 46.38 -13.12 23.90
CA MET A 183 47.30 -12.36 24.76
C MET A 183 47.74 -13.22 25.96
N ASP A 184 49.02 -13.10 26.37
CA ASP A 184 49.53 -13.69 27.58
C ASP A 184 48.93 -13.00 28.84
N GLY A 185 48.26 -13.78 29.68
CA GLY A 185 47.64 -13.27 30.91
C GLY A 185 46.90 -14.32 31.72
N SER A 186 46.42 -13.96 32.90
CA SER A 186 45.55 -14.87 33.67
C SER A 186 44.20 -15.05 32.98
N PHE A 187 43.63 -16.25 33.07
CA PHE A 187 42.30 -16.54 32.50
C PHE A 187 41.25 -15.53 32.95
N THR A 188 41.27 -15.13 34.20
CA THR A 188 40.33 -14.15 34.79
C THR A 188 40.45 -12.76 34.14
N ASP A 189 41.71 -12.32 33.93
CA ASP A 189 41.95 -10.99 33.31
C ASP A 189 41.55 -10.97 31.83
N MET A 190 41.86 -12.05 31.12
CA MET A 190 41.44 -12.20 29.70
C MET A 190 39.90 -12.28 29.59
N ALA A 191 39.26 -13.06 30.43
CA ALA A 191 37.83 -13.21 30.48
C ALA A 191 37.13 -11.88 30.84
N GLN A 192 37.68 -11.08 31.77
CA GLN A 192 37.17 -9.77 32.10
C GLN A 192 37.22 -8.81 30.91
N LYS A 193 38.36 -8.71 30.22
CA LYS A 193 38.54 -7.83 29.06
C LYS A 193 37.65 -8.27 27.90
N ALA A 194 37.55 -9.60 27.66
CA ALA A 194 36.66 -10.15 26.64
C ALA A 194 35.19 -9.81 26.88
N LEU A 195 34.74 -9.95 28.12
CA LEU A 195 33.40 -9.63 28.53
C LEU A 195 33.08 -8.14 28.38
N GLU A 196 34.01 -7.27 28.82
CA GLU A 196 33.89 -5.82 28.65
C GLU A 196 33.81 -5.40 27.18
N SER A 197 34.69 -5.94 26.35
CA SER A 197 34.67 -5.68 24.90
C SER A 197 33.38 -6.15 24.25
N ALA A 198 32.89 -7.34 24.58
CA ALA A 198 31.63 -7.86 24.04
C ALA A 198 30.43 -7.00 24.46
N VAL A 199 30.33 -6.63 25.76
CA VAL A 199 29.24 -5.80 26.28
C VAL A 199 29.21 -4.43 25.63
N THR A 200 30.36 -3.79 25.46
CA THR A 200 30.45 -2.46 24.83
C THR A 200 30.13 -2.51 23.34
N THR A 201 30.60 -3.51 22.62
CA THR A 201 30.36 -3.69 21.18
C THR A 201 28.89 -3.96 20.89
N ILE A 202 28.26 -4.87 21.67
CA ILE A 202 26.84 -5.26 21.49
C ILE A 202 25.88 -4.28 22.19
N LYS A 203 26.42 -3.32 22.99
CA LYS A 203 25.65 -2.34 23.78
C LYS A 203 24.71 -2.99 24.78
N LEU A 204 25.17 -4.01 25.49
CA LEU A 204 24.44 -4.62 26.59
C LEU A 204 24.61 -3.81 27.88
N THR A 205 23.67 -3.95 28.81
CA THR A 205 23.75 -3.29 30.13
C THR A 205 24.68 -4.01 31.11
N GLY A 206 25.02 -5.26 30.81
CA GLY A 206 25.96 -6.06 31.56
C GLY A 206 26.00 -7.49 31.08
N ALA A 207 27.00 -8.22 31.50
CA ALA A 207 27.15 -9.65 31.25
C ALA A 207 28.03 -10.30 32.34
N PHE A 208 28.03 -11.62 32.40
CA PHE A 208 28.84 -12.37 33.35
C PHE A 208 29.22 -13.74 32.78
N ILE A 209 30.35 -14.27 33.25
CA ILE A 209 30.82 -15.63 32.94
C ILE A 209 30.65 -16.46 34.21
N ILE A 210 30.00 -17.60 34.05
CA ILE A 210 29.74 -18.53 35.12
C ILE A 210 30.52 -19.85 34.91
N ARG A 211 30.92 -20.48 35.98
CA ARG A 211 31.52 -21.81 35.99
C ARG A 211 30.76 -22.72 36.96
N LYS A 212 30.55 -23.93 36.53
CA LYS A 212 29.98 -24.98 37.41
C LYS A 212 30.97 -25.30 38.51
N ASN A 213 30.53 -25.25 39.78
CA ASN A 213 31.37 -25.61 40.91
C ASN A 213 31.71 -27.12 40.93
N VAL A 214 32.73 -27.52 41.70
CA VAL A 214 33.20 -28.90 41.83
C VAL A 214 32.12 -29.85 42.36
N ASP A 215 31.23 -29.35 43.21
CA ASP A 215 30.08 -30.10 43.73
C ASP A 215 29.02 -30.43 42.66
N GLY A 216 29.11 -29.75 41.50
CA GLY A 216 28.16 -29.95 40.42
C GLY A 216 26.76 -29.35 40.64
N MET A 217 26.51 -28.76 41.81
CA MET A 217 25.20 -28.25 42.24
C MET A 217 25.09 -26.73 42.17
N HIS A 218 26.21 -26.01 42.08
CA HIS A 218 26.27 -24.55 42.10
C HIS A 218 27.02 -23.98 40.90
N LEU A 219 26.66 -22.76 40.57
CA LEU A 219 27.30 -21.94 39.53
C LEU A 219 27.91 -20.72 40.19
N ASP A 220 29.25 -20.55 39.99
CA ASP A 220 29.97 -19.40 40.51
C ASP A 220 30.18 -18.39 39.41
N VAL A 221 29.95 -17.10 39.70
CA VAL A 221 30.28 -16.00 38.78
C VAL A 221 31.76 -15.74 38.87
N ILE A 222 32.49 -16.10 37.80
CA ILE A 222 33.95 -15.90 37.72
C ILE A 222 34.29 -14.45 37.37
N VAL A 223 33.56 -13.89 36.40
CA VAL A 223 33.80 -12.58 35.86
C VAL A 223 32.45 -11.90 35.59
N SER A 224 32.34 -10.60 35.89
CA SER A 224 31.14 -9.83 35.59
C SER A 224 31.49 -8.42 35.11
N TYR A 225 30.65 -7.88 34.21
CA TYR A 225 30.68 -6.48 33.79
C TYR A 225 29.27 -5.89 33.95
N GLY A 226 29.20 -4.69 34.51
CA GLY A 226 27.94 -4.07 34.88
C GLY A 226 27.43 -4.58 36.23
N ARG A 227 26.07 -4.64 36.40
CA ARG A 227 25.49 -5.08 37.69
C ARG A 227 25.61 -6.59 37.83
N LYS A 228 26.30 -7.05 38.85
CA LYS A 228 26.42 -8.46 39.23
C LYS A 228 25.07 -8.95 39.80
N PRO A 229 24.41 -9.93 39.17
CA PRO A 229 23.08 -10.36 39.63
C PRO A 229 23.15 -11.24 40.94
N PHE A 230 24.23 -12.01 41.08
CA PHE A 230 24.47 -12.93 42.20
C PHE A 230 25.96 -13.33 42.25
N ASP A 231 26.41 -13.85 43.38
CA ASP A 231 27.77 -14.38 43.49
C ASP A 231 27.80 -15.88 43.17
N THR A 232 26.89 -16.62 43.77
CA THR A 232 26.70 -18.07 43.56
C THR A 232 25.20 -18.38 43.52
N ILE A 233 24.78 -19.28 42.63
CA ILE A 233 23.38 -19.69 42.50
C ILE A 233 23.29 -21.22 42.37
N SER A 234 22.27 -21.81 42.96
CA SER A 234 21.95 -23.23 42.76
C SER A 234 21.50 -23.49 41.34
N ILE A 235 21.98 -24.55 40.69
CA ILE A 235 21.57 -24.95 39.33
C ILE A 235 20.05 -25.16 39.25
N THR A 236 19.42 -25.61 40.33
CA THR A 236 17.96 -25.83 40.38
C THR A 236 17.15 -24.55 40.31
N GLU A 237 17.75 -23.38 40.60
CA GLU A 237 17.10 -22.07 40.57
C GLU A 237 17.21 -21.38 39.18
N VAL A 238 18.01 -21.96 38.23
CA VAL A 238 18.18 -21.41 36.92
C VAL A 238 17.37 -22.21 35.90
N PRO A 239 16.28 -21.65 35.33
CA PRO A 239 15.36 -22.40 34.47
C PRO A 239 15.99 -23.04 33.22
N PHE A 240 17.07 -22.45 32.73
CA PHE A 240 17.76 -22.92 31.52
C PHE A 240 18.58 -24.20 31.71
N PHE A 241 18.85 -24.59 32.97
CA PHE A 241 19.67 -25.76 33.26
C PHE A 241 18.85 -26.94 33.82
N THR A 242 17.54 -26.75 34.04
CA THR A 242 16.66 -27.78 34.62
C THR A 242 16.04 -28.72 33.60
N GLY A 243 16.36 -28.58 32.32
CA GLY A 243 16.05 -29.57 31.27
C GLY A 243 14.57 -29.95 31.14
N LYS A 244 13.63 -28.98 31.23
CA LYS A 244 12.23 -29.15 30.89
C LYS A 244 11.88 -28.42 29.63
#